data_5cb45f10a68eea274eded8356f751ef8
#
_entry.id   5cb45f10a68eea274eded8356f751ef8
#
_cell.length_a   1.000
_cell.length_b   1.000
_cell.length_c   1.000
_cell.angle_alpha   90.00
_cell.angle_beta   90.00
_cell.angle_gamma   90.00
#
_symmetry.space_group_name_H-M   'P 1'
#
loop_
_entity.id
_entity.type
_entity.pdbx_description
1 polymer ?
#
loop_
_entity_poly.entity_id
_entity_poly.type
_entity_poly.pdbx_seq_one_letter_code
_entity_poly.pdbx_strand_id
1 'polypeptide(L)'
;MIDPKILADRFPGDFLFGVATAAFQIEGATKADGRKASIWDAFSNMPGRVYQRHNGDVACDHYNRLEEDLDLIKEMGVLGYRFSIAWPRIIPDGVGRINEKGLDFYDRLVDGCKARGIKTFATLYHWDLPLALMGDGGWTARSTAHAFQRYAKVVMARLGDRLDAVATFNEPWCSVWLSHLYGVHAPGERNMDAALHALHYTNLAHGLAVESIRHVSPNVPLGLVLNAHAVVADSESKADGQAAERAFQFHNGVFFDPVFKGEYPADFMQALGHRMPVIEEGDLAIISQKVDWWGLNYYTPMRVSDDPAEGAEFPATKPAPFVNEAKTDIGWEIYPSAMADMVTQLYQRYDLPEMYITENGACDNTDVVDGAIDDEMRLDYYSEHLAVAADLIEDGIPLRGYFAWSLMDNFEWAEGYRMRFGLVHVDYDTQVRTIKKSGEWYRILADHFPRGNHIKSDM
;
A
#
# COMPACT_ATOMS: atom_id res chain seq x y z
N MET A 1 -1.23 -3.99 26.17
CA MET A 1 -2.23 -2.99 25.68
C MET A 1 -2.10 -1.68 26.40
N ILE A 2 -2.01 -0.54 25.71
CA ILE A 2 -2.01 0.83 26.27
C ILE A 2 -3.44 1.37 26.22
N ASP A 3 -3.84 2.17 27.21
CA ASP A 3 -5.13 2.86 27.15
C ASP A 3 -5.17 3.77 25.90
N PRO A 4 -6.18 3.66 25.02
CA PRO A 4 -6.21 4.40 23.76
C PRO A 4 -6.24 5.92 23.95
N LYS A 5 -6.80 6.42 25.05
CA LYS A 5 -6.84 7.86 25.36
C LYS A 5 -5.46 8.37 25.76
N ILE A 6 -4.75 7.62 26.60
CA ILE A 6 -3.36 7.96 26.99
C ILE A 6 -2.45 7.94 25.75
N LEU A 7 -2.64 6.98 24.85
CA LEU A 7 -1.86 6.90 23.64
C LEU A 7 -2.20 8.06 22.69
N ALA A 8 -3.46 8.43 22.55
CA ALA A 8 -3.89 9.55 21.72
C ALA A 8 -3.24 10.89 22.13
N ASP A 9 -3.05 11.12 23.45
CA ASP A 9 -2.44 12.33 23.98
C ASP A 9 -0.96 12.52 23.58
N ARG A 10 -0.31 11.47 23.08
CA ARG A 10 1.08 11.54 22.57
C ARG A 10 1.21 12.10 21.16
N PHE A 11 0.13 12.20 20.41
CA PHE A 11 0.13 12.65 19.02
C PHE A 11 -0.14 14.16 18.90
N PRO A 12 0.46 14.86 17.90
CA PRO A 12 0.18 16.26 17.63
C PRO A 12 -1.29 16.49 17.25
N GLY A 13 -1.86 17.67 17.62
CA GLY A 13 -3.28 17.95 17.40
C GLY A 13 -3.76 18.00 15.94
N ASP A 14 -2.87 17.90 14.97
CA ASP A 14 -3.15 17.80 13.52
C ASP A 14 -2.84 16.42 12.94
N PHE A 15 -2.46 15.45 13.78
CA PHE A 15 -2.17 14.08 13.35
C PHE A 15 -3.43 13.40 12.79
N LEU A 16 -3.28 12.65 11.70
CA LEU A 16 -4.40 12.03 11.01
C LEU A 16 -4.53 10.55 11.32
N PHE A 17 -5.51 10.16 12.11
CA PHE A 17 -5.92 8.75 12.21
C PHE A 17 -6.90 8.40 11.11
N GLY A 18 -6.61 7.33 10.37
CA GLY A 18 -7.40 6.88 9.23
C GLY A 18 -7.49 5.36 9.12
N VAL A 19 -8.22 4.94 8.12
CA VAL A 19 -8.33 3.54 7.69
C VAL A 19 -8.06 3.42 6.20
N ALA A 20 -7.60 2.25 5.76
CA ALA A 20 -7.25 2.01 4.36
C ALA A 20 -8.02 0.82 3.77
N THR A 21 -8.24 0.87 2.45
CA THR A 21 -8.74 -0.24 1.63
C THR A 21 -8.15 -0.19 0.23
N ALA A 22 -8.31 -1.26 -0.56
CA ALA A 22 -7.97 -1.27 -1.97
C ALA A 22 -9.14 -1.74 -2.84
N ALA A 23 -9.30 -1.14 -4.02
CA ALA A 23 -10.45 -1.31 -4.90
C ALA A 23 -10.75 -2.78 -5.22
N PHE A 24 -9.76 -3.55 -5.70
CA PHE A 24 -9.99 -4.96 -6.06
C PHE A 24 -10.39 -5.81 -4.86
N GLN A 25 -9.89 -5.47 -3.66
CA GLN A 25 -10.11 -6.24 -2.45
C GLN A 25 -11.51 -6.05 -1.84
N ILE A 26 -12.17 -4.91 -2.09
CA ILE A 26 -13.46 -4.60 -1.44
C ILE A 26 -14.62 -4.35 -2.40
N GLU A 27 -14.38 -3.81 -3.61
CA GLU A 27 -15.45 -3.27 -4.45
C GLU A 27 -16.42 -4.33 -4.97
N GLY A 28 -15.92 -5.46 -5.44
CA GLY A 28 -16.73 -6.41 -6.21
C GLY A 28 -17.20 -5.80 -7.52
N ALA A 29 -18.42 -6.18 -7.96
CA ALA A 29 -19.07 -5.65 -9.16
C ALA A 29 -18.13 -5.62 -10.38
N THR A 30 -17.36 -6.70 -10.57
CA THR A 30 -16.26 -6.79 -11.54
C THR A 30 -16.68 -6.66 -13.01
N LYS A 31 -17.99 -6.76 -13.29
CA LYS A 31 -18.57 -6.64 -14.64
C LYS A 31 -19.57 -5.49 -14.77
N ALA A 32 -19.76 -4.70 -13.70
CA ALA A 32 -20.75 -3.62 -13.70
C ALA A 32 -20.22 -2.37 -14.41
N ASP A 33 -21.14 -1.62 -14.99
CA ASP A 33 -20.95 -0.26 -15.49
C ASP A 33 -19.74 -0.08 -16.43
N GLY A 34 -19.44 -1.10 -17.24
CA GLY A 34 -18.40 -1.03 -18.26
C GLY A 34 -16.99 -1.32 -17.76
N ARG A 35 -16.80 -1.69 -16.49
CA ARG A 35 -15.52 -2.24 -16.00
C ARG A 35 -15.15 -3.49 -16.80
N LYS A 36 -13.87 -3.63 -17.14
CA LYS A 36 -13.31 -4.84 -17.72
C LYS A 36 -12.38 -5.54 -16.76
N ALA A 37 -11.92 -6.73 -17.12
CA ALA A 37 -11.06 -7.54 -16.28
C ALA A 37 -9.69 -6.87 -16.04
N SER A 38 -9.19 -7.01 -14.83
CA SER A 38 -7.79 -6.79 -14.44
C SER A 38 -6.98 -8.08 -14.54
N ILE A 39 -5.68 -7.99 -14.36
CA ILE A 39 -4.80 -9.15 -14.21
C ILE A 39 -5.22 -10.03 -13.02
N TRP A 40 -5.75 -9.44 -11.95
CA TRP A 40 -6.22 -10.17 -10.77
C TRP A 40 -7.54 -10.92 -11.03
N ASP A 41 -8.45 -10.36 -11.85
CA ASP A 41 -9.64 -11.11 -12.29
C ASP A 41 -9.26 -12.39 -13.04
N ALA A 42 -8.24 -12.32 -13.91
CA ALA A 42 -7.73 -13.48 -14.61
C ALA A 42 -7.01 -14.46 -13.68
N PHE A 43 -6.09 -13.95 -12.85
CA PHE A 43 -5.24 -14.74 -11.98
C PHE A 43 -6.03 -15.52 -10.91
N SER A 44 -6.99 -14.89 -10.26
CA SER A 44 -7.81 -15.51 -9.22
C SER A 44 -8.70 -16.65 -9.76
N ASN A 45 -9.01 -16.62 -11.05
CA ASN A 45 -9.73 -17.70 -11.73
C ASN A 45 -8.83 -18.86 -12.20
N MET A 46 -7.49 -18.72 -12.13
CA MET A 46 -6.57 -19.81 -12.47
C MET A 46 -6.49 -20.83 -11.34
N PRO A 47 -6.57 -22.15 -11.62
CA PRO A 47 -6.45 -23.18 -10.59
C PRO A 47 -5.15 -23.09 -9.81
N GLY A 48 -5.23 -23.14 -8.46
CA GLY A 48 -4.07 -23.19 -7.57
C GLY A 48 -3.35 -21.86 -7.36
N ARG A 49 -3.88 -20.74 -7.87
CA ARG A 49 -3.28 -19.41 -7.70
C ARG A 49 -3.79 -18.68 -6.45
N VAL A 50 -5.05 -18.84 -6.13
CA VAL A 50 -5.69 -18.26 -4.94
C VAL A 50 -6.31 -19.39 -4.11
N TYR A 51 -6.24 -19.24 -2.79
CA TYR A 51 -6.82 -20.19 -1.84
C TYR A 51 -8.27 -20.49 -2.18
N GLN A 52 -8.63 -21.79 -2.27
CA GLN A 52 -9.97 -22.28 -2.61
C GLN A 52 -10.61 -21.66 -3.86
N ARG A 53 -9.83 -21.05 -4.75
CA ARG A 53 -10.30 -20.31 -5.93
C ARG A 53 -11.19 -19.11 -5.59
N HIS A 54 -10.97 -18.49 -4.43
CA HIS A 54 -11.61 -17.24 -4.11
C HIS A 54 -11.27 -16.18 -5.17
N ASN A 55 -12.19 -15.29 -5.43
CA ASN A 55 -12.01 -14.20 -6.41
C ASN A 55 -12.65 -12.90 -5.92
N GLY A 56 -12.45 -11.81 -6.64
CA GLY A 56 -12.95 -10.49 -6.30
C GLY A 56 -14.35 -10.16 -6.84
N ASP A 57 -15.11 -11.13 -7.36
CA ASP A 57 -16.37 -10.83 -8.08
C ASP A 57 -17.42 -10.12 -7.20
N VAL A 58 -17.49 -10.51 -5.93
CA VAL A 58 -18.34 -9.88 -4.90
C VAL A 58 -17.51 -9.10 -3.88
N ALA A 59 -16.41 -9.66 -3.42
CA ALA A 59 -15.55 -9.11 -2.37
C ALA A 59 -16.36 -8.68 -1.14
N CYS A 60 -16.31 -7.40 -0.76
CA CYS A 60 -17.14 -6.81 0.28
C CYS A 60 -18.36 -6.06 -0.29
N ASP A 61 -18.64 -6.21 -1.58
CA ASP A 61 -19.75 -5.54 -2.26
C ASP A 61 -19.79 -4.01 -2.07
N HIS A 62 -18.62 -3.40 -1.83
CA HIS A 62 -18.49 -1.98 -1.56
C HIS A 62 -19.07 -1.09 -2.68
N TYR A 63 -18.94 -1.54 -3.94
CA TYR A 63 -19.50 -0.82 -5.08
C TYR A 63 -20.99 -0.53 -4.93
N ASN A 64 -21.76 -1.47 -4.40
CA ASN A 64 -23.19 -1.35 -4.16
C ASN A 64 -23.53 -0.79 -2.78
N ARG A 65 -22.62 -0.94 -1.80
CA ARG A 65 -22.79 -0.56 -0.38
C ARG A 65 -22.00 0.69 0.01
N LEU A 66 -21.66 1.54 -0.97
CA LEU A 66 -20.80 2.71 -0.76
C LEU A 66 -21.24 3.57 0.42
N GLU A 67 -22.52 3.95 0.47
CA GLU A 67 -23.04 4.83 1.53
C GLU A 67 -22.98 4.18 2.92
N GLU A 68 -23.29 2.87 3.02
CA GLU A 68 -23.19 2.07 4.25
C GLU A 68 -21.74 2.05 4.77
N ASP A 69 -20.77 1.80 3.89
CA ASP A 69 -19.37 1.74 4.27
C ASP A 69 -18.80 3.13 4.62
N LEU A 70 -19.24 4.20 3.96
CA LEU A 70 -18.85 5.57 4.32
C LEU A 70 -19.46 5.99 5.68
N ASP A 71 -20.69 5.57 5.99
CA ASP A 71 -21.30 5.78 7.30
C ASP A 71 -20.55 5.01 8.38
N LEU A 72 -20.10 3.79 8.09
CA LEU A 72 -19.27 2.99 8.98
C LEU A 72 -17.93 3.68 9.30
N ILE A 73 -17.23 4.25 8.29
CA ILE A 73 -16.01 5.03 8.50
C ILE A 73 -16.25 6.21 9.43
N LYS A 74 -17.37 6.91 9.23
CA LYS A 74 -17.78 8.01 10.11
C LYS A 74 -18.06 7.53 11.54
N GLU A 75 -18.72 6.38 11.70
CA GLU A 75 -18.99 5.74 12.99
C GLU A 75 -17.70 5.36 13.71
N MET A 76 -16.70 4.89 12.97
CA MET A 76 -15.34 4.60 13.47
C MET A 76 -14.61 5.85 13.99
N GLY A 77 -15.15 7.06 13.81
CA GLY A 77 -14.60 8.31 14.33
C GLY A 77 -13.30 8.77 13.65
N VAL A 78 -12.81 8.04 12.65
CA VAL A 78 -11.58 8.37 11.92
C VAL A 78 -11.79 9.52 10.95
N LEU A 79 -10.74 10.32 10.74
CA LEU A 79 -10.78 11.51 9.88
C LEU A 79 -10.14 11.29 8.51
N GLY A 80 -9.52 10.16 8.27
CA GLY A 80 -8.87 9.83 7.01
C GLY A 80 -9.37 8.52 6.41
N TYR A 81 -9.62 8.51 5.12
CA TYR A 81 -9.88 7.30 4.35
C TYR A 81 -8.93 7.22 3.16
N ARG A 82 -8.08 6.19 3.17
CA ARG A 82 -7.22 5.86 2.04
C ARG A 82 -7.87 4.73 1.24
N PHE A 83 -8.05 4.96 -0.05
CA PHE A 83 -8.64 4.01 -0.99
C PHE A 83 -7.88 4.01 -2.32
N SER A 84 -7.99 2.95 -3.09
CA SER A 84 -7.45 2.94 -4.45
C SER A 84 -8.53 3.12 -5.52
N ILE A 85 -8.11 3.55 -6.71
CA ILE A 85 -8.97 3.74 -7.86
C ILE A 85 -8.68 2.63 -8.86
N ALA A 86 -9.69 1.83 -9.19
CA ALA A 86 -9.56 0.72 -10.13
C ALA A 86 -9.35 1.22 -11.56
N TRP A 87 -8.13 1.10 -12.08
CA TRP A 87 -7.81 1.49 -13.47
C TRP A 87 -8.75 0.83 -14.50
N PRO A 88 -9.07 -0.50 -14.42
CA PRO A 88 -9.97 -1.13 -15.37
C PRO A 88 -11.42 -0.64 -15.27
N ARG A 89 -11.77 0.14 -14.25
CA ARG A 89 -13.07 0.80 -14.13
C ARG A 89 -13.08 2.15 -14.86
N ILE A 90 -11.94 2.83 -14.92
CA ILE A 90 -11.79 4.17 -15.52
C ILE A 90 -11.44 4.10 -17.02
N ILE A 91 -10.42 3.32 -17.37
CA ILE A 91 -10.04 3.03 -18.76
C ILE A 91 -10.00 1.50 -18.94
N PRO A 92 -11.12 0.89 -19.30
CA PRO A 92 -11.29 -0.56 -19.21
C PRO A 92 -10.27 -1.40 -19.99
N ASP A 93 -9.75 -0.87 -21.09
CA ASP A 93 -8.71 -1.52 -21.90
C ASP A 93 -7.29 -0.99 -21.56
N GLY A 94 -7.14 -0.19 -20.48
CA GLY A 94 -5.90 0.46 -20.09
C GLY A 94 -5.55 1.67 -20.96
N VAL A 95 -5.98 1.67 -22.20
CA VAL A 95 -5.85 2.74 -23.20
C VAL A 95 -7.20 3.01 -23.89
N GLY A 96 -7.27 4.05 -24.70
CA GLY A 96 -8.47 4.32 -25.51
C GLY A 96 -9.60 5.00 -24.74
N ARG A 97 -10.81 4.44 -24.74
CA ARG A 97 -12.02 5.11 -24.25
C ARG A 97 -12.06 5.25 -22.72
N ILE A 98 -12.42 6.43 -22.24
CA ILE A 98 -12.72 6.69 -20.82
C ILE A 98 -14.14 6.17 -20.53
N ASN A 99 -14.31 5.54 -19.38
CA ASN A 99 -15.59 5.06 -18.87
C ASN A 99 -16.13 6.06 -17.83
N GLU A 100 -17.05 6.92 -18.25
CA GLU A 100 -17.63 7.95 -17.38
C GLU A 100 -18.34 7.36 -16.16
N LYS A 101 -19.02 6.21 -16.31
CA LYS A 101 -19.68 5.55 -15.16
C LYS A 101 -18.70 5.11 -14.08
N GLY A 102 -17.48 4.72 -14.48
CA GLY A 102 -16.42 4.43 -13.52
C GLY A 102 -15.96 5.68 -12.77
N LEU A 103 -15.81 6.81 -13.46
CA LEU A 103 -15.52 8.09 -12.85
C LEU A 103 -16.65 8.55 -11.91
N ASP A 104 -17.91 8.42 -12.32
CA ASP A 104 -19.08 8.77 -11.51
C ASP A 104 -19.15 7.98 -10.18
N PHE A 105 -18.65 6.74 -10.15
CA PHE A 105 -18.54 5.99 -8.91
C PHE A 105 -17.57 6.66 -7.93
N TYR A 106 -16.38 7.05 -8.39
CA TYR A 106 -15.39 7.71 -7.54
C TYR A 106 -15.76 9.16 -7.21
N ASP A 107 -16.52 9.85 -8.07
CA ASP A 107 -17.14 11.13 -7.69
C ASP A 107 -18.03 10.96 -6.46
N ARG A 108 -18.91 9.94 -6.45
CA ARG A 108 -19.79 9.67 -5.31
C ARG A 108 -19.00 9.29 -4.06
N LEU A 109 -17.92 8.52 -4.20
CA LEU A 109 -17.05 8.14 -3.10
C LEU A 109 -16.39 9.37 -2.46
N VAL A 110 -15.76 10.22 -3.27
CA VAL A 110 -15.05 11.41 -2.81
C VAL A 110 -16.03 12.41 -2.20
N ASP A 111 -17.15 12.70 -2.87
CA ASP A 111 -18.17 13.60 -2.37
C ASP A 111 -18.83 13.08 -1.09
N GLY A 112 -19.07 11.75 -1.02
CA GLY A 112 -19.58 11.08 0.17
C GLY A 112 -18.64 11.18 1.37
N CYS A 113 -17.34 11.05 1.17
CA CYS A 113 -16.32 11.29 2.21
C CYS A 113 -16.36 12.75 2.68
N LYS A 114 -16.34 13.71 1.75
CA LYS A 114 -16.37 15.14 2.06
C LYS A 114 -17.62 15.53 2.84
N ALA A 115 -18.80 15.02 2.45
CA ALA A 115 -20.06 15.26 3.15
C ALA A 115 -20.03 14.76 4.61
N ARG A 116 -19.16 13.79 4.92
CA ARG A 116 -18.96 13.24 6.26
C ARG A 116 -17.77 13.84 7.02
N GLY A 117 -17.04 14.78 6.40
CA GLY A 117 -15.84 15.39 6.97
C GLY A 117 -14.61 14.46 6.99
N ILE A 118 -14.59 13.45 6.11
CA ILE A 118 -13.50 12.48 5.98
C ILE A 118 -12.53 12.97 4.91
N LYS A 119 -11.25 13.09 5.24
CA LYS A 119 -10.16 13.40 4.30
C LYS A 119 -9.89 12.22 3.38
N THR A 120 -9.66 12.52 2.10
CA THR A 120 -9.53 11.54 1.04
C THR A 120 -8.09 11.38 0.56
N PHE A 121 -7.53 10.19 0.71
CA PHE A 121 -6.21 9.80 0.24
C PHE A 121 -6.38 8.75 -0.88
N ALA A 122 -6.26 9.18 -2.13
CA ALA A 122 -6.43 8.30 -3.27
C ALA A 122 -5.12 7.64 -3.69
N THR A 123 -5.14 6.35 -3.99
CA THR A 123 -4.02 5.62 -4.61
C THR A 123 -4.41 5.27 -6.04
N LEU A 124 -3.59 5.67 -7.03
CA LEU A 124 -3.93 5.46 -8.43
C LEU A 124 -3.73 4.02 -8.89
N TYR A 125 -2.77 3.30 -8.33
CA TYR A 125 -2.51 1.92 -8.68
C TYR A 125 -2.29 1.04 -7.45
N HIS A 126 -3.17 0.05 -7.29
CA HIS A 126 -3.07 -0.98 -6.25
C HIS A 126 -3.27 -2.37 -6.86
N TRP A 127 -2.40 -2.68 -7.84
CA TRP A 127 -2.09 -3.97 -8.46
C TRP A 127 -3.09 -4.46 -9.53
N ASP A 128 -4.16 -3.76 -9.77
CA ASP A 128 -5.26 -4.15 -10.67
C ASP A 128 -5.09 -3.64 -12.11
N LEU A 129 -3.92 -3.94 -12.73
CA LEU A 129 -3.63 -3.59 -14.11
C LEU A 129 -4.72 -4.11 -15.06
N PRO A 130 -5.27 -3.27 -15.97
CA PRO A 130 -6.19 -3.75 -17.00
C PRO A 130 -5.61 -4.92 -17.78
N LEU A 131 -6.35 -6.04 -17.85
CA LEU A 131 -5.89 -7.28 -18.47
C LEU A 131 -5.47 -7.09 -19.94
N ALA A 132 -6.13 -6.19 -20.64
CA ALA A 132 -5.83 -5.92 -22.05
C ALA A 132 -4.38 -5.44 -22.28
N LEU A 133 -3.75 -4.75 -21.30
CA LEU A 133 -2.37 -4.31 -21.41
C LEU A 133 -1.35 -5.47 -21.40
N MET A 134 -1.75 -6.65 -20.94
CA MET A 134 -0.91 -7.85 -21.01
C MET A 134 -0.63 -8.28 -22.45
N GLY A 135 -1.49 -7.90 -23.42
CA GLY A 135 -1.24 -8.14 -24.84
C GLY A 135 0.03 -7.44 -25.36
N ASP A 136 0.42 -6.33 -24.73
CA ASP A 136 1.61 -5.54 -25.08
C ASP A 136 2.73 -5.71 -24.04
N GLY A 137 2.63 -6.70 -23.13
CA GLY A 137 3.64 -7.04 -22.13
C GLY A 137 3.37 -6.51 -20.71
N GLY A 138 2.27 -5.81 -20.45
CA GLY A 138 1.95 -5.29 -19.12
C GLY A 138 3.08 -4.39 -18.56
N TRP A 139 3.43 -4.55 -17.30
CA TRP A 139 4.51 -3.76 -16.68
C TRP A 139 5.90 -4.04 -17.24
N THR A 140 6.11 -5.08 -18.05
CA THR A 140 7.40 -5.32 -18.71
C THR A 140 7.60 -4.46 -19.98
N ALA A 141 6.61 -3.65 -20.35
CA ALA A 141 6.63 -2.79 -21.52
C ALA A 141 6.56 -1.31 -21.16
N ARG A 142 7.44 -0.49 -21.77
CA ARG A 142 7.47 0.97 -21.60
C ARG A 142 6.12 1.64 -21.94
N SER A 143 5.39 1.08 -22.91
CA SER A 143 4.07 1.58 -23.30
C SER A 143 3.06 1.61 -22.14
N THR A 144 3.17 0.68 -21.18
CA THR A 144 2.32 0.65 -19.98
C THR A 144 2.60 1.85 -19.07
N ALA A 145 3.86 2.31 -18.97
CA ALA A 145 4.17 3.51 -18.21
C ALA A 145 3.47 4.76 -18.79
N HIS A 146 3.45 4.90 -20.11
CA HIS A 146 2.71 5.98 -20.77
C HIS A 146 1.18 5.83 -20.68
N ALA A 147 0.68 4.59 -20.70
CA ALA A 147 -0.74 4.33 -20.47
C ALA A 147 -1.16 4.72 -19.05
N PHE A 148 -0.31 4.44 -18.05
CA PHE A 148 -0.51 4.87 -16.67
C PHE A 148 -0.48 6.39 -16.52
N GLN A 149 0.47 7.08 -17.16
CA GLN A 149 0.51 8.54 -17.23
C GLN A 149 -0.83 9.14 -17.69
N ARG A 150 -1.37 8.58 -18.77
CA ARG A 150 -2.68 9.02 -19.31
C ARG A 150 -3.81 8.74 -18.32
N TYR A 151 -3.84 7.56 -17.69
CA TYR A 151 -4.83 7.19 -16.69
C TYR A 151 -4.77 8.15 -15.49
N ALA A 152 -3.59 8.42 -14.95
CA ALA A 152 -3.38 9.36 -13.86
C ALA A 152 -3.92 10.76 -14.22
N LYS A 153 -3.62 11.25 -15.43
CA LYS A 153 -4.14 12.53 -15.93
C LYS A 153 -5.67 12.56 -15.96
N VAL A 154 -6.32 11.49 -16.44
CA VAL A 154 -7.79 11.41 -16.53
C VAL A 154 -8.43 11.45 -15.14
N VAL A 155 -7.92 10.64 -14.21
CA VAL A 155 -8.43 10.61 -12.83
C VAL A 155 -8.28 11.97 -12.16
N MET A 156 -7.09 12.55 -12.26
CA MET A 156 -6.79 13.80 -11.56
C MET A 156 -7.49 15.02 -12.18
N ALA A 157 -7.75 15.01 -13.48
CA ALA A 157 -8.57 16.04 -14.12
C ALA A 157 -10.04 15.99 -13.63
N ARG A 158 -10.54 14.84 -13.17
CA ARG A 158 -11.91 14.67 -12.65
C ARG A 158 -12.01 14.88 -11.14
N LEU A 159 -11.07 14.38 -10.36
CA LEU A 159 -11.16 14.26 -8.90
C LEU A 159 -10.17 15.17 -8.15
N GLY A 160 -9.12 15.65 -8.80
CA GLY A 160 -7.97 16.27 -8.12
C GLY A 160 -8.28 17.56 -7.37
N ASP A 161 -9.36 18.25 -7.70
CA ASP A 161 -9.84 19.45 -6.98
C ASP A 161 -10.47 19.12 -5.61
N ARG A 162 -10.79 17.85 -5.36
CA ARG A 162 -11.50 17.38 -4.17
C ARG A 162 -10.70 16.42 -3.31
N LEU A 163 -9.57 15.91 -3.80
CA LEU A 163 -8.71 15.02 -3.05
C LEU A 163 -7.82 15.78 -2.07
N ASP A 164 -7.68 15.28 -0.84
CA ASP A 164 -6.77 15.82 0.17
C ASP A 164 -5.33 15.36 -0.08
N ALA A 165 -5.13 14.18 -0.66
CA ALA A 165 -3.83 13.69 -1.13
C ALA A 165 -3.99 12.59 -2.19
N VAL A 166 -2.94 12.39 -3.00
CA VAL A 166 -2.89 11.31 -3.99
C VAL A 166 -1.52 10.62 -3.96
N ALA A 167 -1.51 9.29 -4.07
CA ALA A 167 -0.33 8.48 -4.32
C ALA A 167 -0.39 7.86 -5.72
N THR A 168 0.75 7.80 -6.40
CA THR A 168 0.85 7.16 -7.72
C THR A 168 0.69 5.65 -7.61
N PHE A 169 1.49 5.00 -6.78
CA PHE A 169 1.52 3.56 -6.59
C PHE A 169 1.34 3.18 -5.13
N ASN A 170 0.73 2.00 -4.91
CA ASN A 170 0.89 1.22 -3.72
C ASN A 170 1.90 0.11 -3.97
N GLU A 171 2.95 0.07 -3.17
CA GLU A 171 3.92 -1.03 -3.10
C GLU A 171 4.39 -1.55 -4.47
N PRO A 172 5.13 -0.77 -5.24
CA PRO A 172 5.69 -1.25 -6.50
C PRO A 172 6.50 -2.53 -6.33
N TRP A 173 7.07 -2.78 -5.14
CA TRP A 173 7.74 -4.02 -4.78
C TRP A 173 6.87 -5.27 -5.04
N CYS A 174 5.59 -5.23 -4.64
CA CYS A 174 4.67 -6.34 -4.86
C CYS A 174 4.41 -6.55 -6.36
N SER A 175 4.18 -5.46 -7.11
CA SER A 175 3.96 -5.53 -8.55
C SER A 175 5.19 -5.98 -9.33
N VAL A 176 6.40 -5.81 -8.77
CA VAL A 176 7.67 -6.21 -9.39
C VAL A 176 8.06 -7.62 -8.93
N TRP A 177 8.35 -7.79 -7.64
CA TRP A 177 8.95 -9.02 -7.17
C TRP A 177 7.93 -10.15 -6.97
N LEU A 178 6.80 -9.91 -6.28
CA LEU A 178 5.78 -10.94 -6.09
C LEU A 178 5.12 -11.35 -7.41
N SER A 179 4.97 -10.40 -8.33
CA SER A 179 4.25 -10.59 -9.58
C SER A 179 5.12 -11.20 -10.69
N HIS A 180 6.38 -10.75 -10.84
CA HIS A 180 7.22 -11.11 -11.99
C HIS A 180 8.44 -11.97 -11.61
N LEU A 181 8.94 -11.90 -10.35
CA LEU A 181 10.06 -12.75 -9.90
C LEU A 181 9.57 -14.02 -9.20
N TYR A 182 8.70 -13.87 -8.19
CA TYR A 182 8.24 -15.00 -7.39
C TYR A 182 6.97 -15.66 -7.94
N GLY A 183 6.18 -14.96 -8.73
CA GLY A 183 4.99 -15.47 -9.41
C GLY A 183 3.85 -15.86 -8.47
N VAL A 184 3.80 -15.29 -7.27
CA VAL A 184 2.76 -15.52 -6.27
C VAL A 184 1.61 -14.52 -6.35
N HIS A 185 1.82 -13.40 -7.05
CA HIS A 185 0.80 -12.42 -7.41
C HIS A 185 0.61 -12.34 -8.93
N ALA A 186 -0.51 -11.76 -9.36
CA ALA A 186 -0.80 -11.54 -10.78
C ALA A 186 0.27 -10.66 -11.45
N PRO A 187 0.72 -10.96 -12.67
CA PRO A 187 0.25 -11.99 -13.59
C PRO A 187 0.81 -13.41 -13.32
N GLY A 188 1.71 -13.59 -12.37
CA GLY A 188 2.22 -14.89 -11.96
C GLY A 188 3.46 -15.36 -12.72
N GLU A 189 4.29 -14.44 -13.16
CA GLU A 189 5.55 -14.72 -13.84
C GLU A 189 6.66 -15.11 -12.85
N ARG A 190 7.63 -15.88 -13.32
CA ARG A 190 8.83 -16.28 -12.57
C ARG A 190 10.07 -16.05 -13.42
N ASN A 191 10.40 -14.79 -13.61
CA ASN A 191 11.45 -14.38 -14.53
C ASN A 191 12.13 -13.10 -14.03
N MET A 192 13.44 -13.17 -13.76
CA MET A 192 14.22 -12.03 -13.27
C MET A 192 14.25 -10.89 -14.31
N ASP A 193 14.39 -11.17 -15.61
CA ASP A 193 14.45 -10.11 -16.62
C ASP A 193 13.10 -9.38 -16.73
N ALA A 194 11.99 -10.14 -16.66
CA ALA A 194 10.65 -9.54 -16.60
C ALA A 194 10.48 -8.66 -15.35
N ALA A 195 10.96 -9.13 -14.19
CA ALA A 195 10.92 -8.37 -12.95
C ALA A 195 11.76 -7.08 -13.03
N LEU A 196 12.95 -7.13 -13.64
CA LEU A 196 13.81 -5.95 -13.82
C LEU A 196 13.23 -4.95 -14.82
N HIS A 197 12.55 -5.43 -15.87
CA HIS A 197 11.79 -4.57 -16.78
C HIS A 197 10.61 -3.91 -16.06
N ALA A 198 9.83 -4.68 -15.31
CA ALA A 198 8.73 -4.15 -14.51
C ALA A 198 9.21 -3.13 -13.47
N LEU A 199 10.36 -3.37 -12.83
CA LEU A 199 10.99 -2.44 -11.89
C LEU A 199 11.23 -1.07 -12.54
N HIS A 200 11.91 -1.05 -13.69
CA HIS A 200 12.23 0.22 -14.33
C HIS A 200 10.98 0.94 -14.83
N TYR A 201 10.06 0.20 -15.47
CA TYR A 201 8.88 0.84 -16.04
C TYR A 201 7.80 1.23 -15.03
N THR A 202 7.74 0.60 -13.85
CA THR A 202 6.89 1.11 -12.75
C THR A 202 7.48 2.37 -12.14
N ASN A 203 8.80 2.44 -11.93
CA ASN A 203 9.47 3.66 -11.50
C ASN A 203 9.28 4.80 -12.52
N LEU A 204 9.44 4.52 -13.82
CA LEU A 204 9.19 5.49 -14.88
C LEU A 204 7.73 5.95 -14.91
N ALA A 205 6.79 5.02 -14.74
CA ALA A 205 5.37 5.34 -14.68
C ALA A 205 5.02 6.27 -13.50
N HIS A 206 5.68 6.08 -12.35
CA HIS A 206 5.58 7.00 -11.23
C HIS A 206 5.97 8.42 -11.65
N GLY A 207 7.16 8.62 -12.20
CA GLY A 207 7.64 9.95 -12.58
C GLY A 207 6.78 10.62 -13.66
N LEU A 208 6.38 9.86 -14.70
CA LEU A 208 5.46 10.34 -15.74
C LEU A 208 4.10 10.75 -15.18
N ALA A 209 3.59 10.01 -14.18
CA ALA A 209 2.36 10.36 -13.49
C ALA A 209 2.51 11.63 -12.66
N VAL A 210 3.64 11.80 -11.92
CA VAL A 210 3.96 13.02 -11.18
C VAL A 210 3.88 14.23 -12.10
N GLU A 211 4.54 14.20 -13.24
CA GLU A 211 4.51 15.27 -14.23
C GLU A 211 3.09 15.63 -14.68
N SER A 212 2.30 14.62 -15.04
CA SER A 212 0.93 14.80 -15.50
C SER A 212 0.00 15.32 -14.41
N ILE A 213 0.13 14.83 -13.18
CA ILE A 213 -0.67 15.26 -12.03
C ILE A 213 -0.36 16.71 -11.70
N ARG A 214 0.91 17.11 -11.65
CA ARG A 214 1.33 18.49 -11.41
C ARG A 214 0.77 19.45 -12.47
N HIS A 215 0.63 18.98 -13.71
CA HIS A 215 0.06 19.79 -14.78
C HIS A 215 -1.45 20.03 -14.63
N VAL A 216 -2.23 19.02 -14.23
CA VAL A 216 -3.72 19.13 -14.19
C VAL A 216 -4.27 19.46 -12.81
N SER A 217 -3.54 19.13 -11.75
CA SER A 217 -3.93 19.34 -10.35
C SER A 217 -2.72 19.77 -9.51
N PRO A 218 -2.16 20.99 -9.78
CA PRO A 218 -0.87 21.40 -9.22
C PRO A 218 -0.85 21.54 -7.69
N ASN A 219 -2.01 21.67 -7.05
CA ASN A 219 -2.12 21.95 -5.63
C ASN A 219 -2.41 20.70 -4.77
N VAL A 220 -2.67 19.53 -5.39
CA VAL A 220 -2.92 18.31 -4.63
C VAL A 220 -1.60 17.79 -4.05
N PRO A 221 -1.53 17.46 -2.74
CA PRO A 221 -0.38 16.78 -2.16
C PRO A 221 -0.18 15.42 -2.84
N LEU A 222 1.00 15.23 -3.44
CA LEU A 222 1.32 14.07 -4.26
C LEU A 222 2.41 13.23 -3.62
N GLY A 223 2.19 11.93 -3.53
CA GLY A 223 3.11 10.98 -2.92
C GLY A 223 3.28 9.66 -3.65
N LEU A 224 4.04 8.79 -3.01
CA LEU A 224 4.30 7.40 -3.40
C LEU A 224 4.26 6.54 -2.14
N VAL A 225 3.62 5.37 -2.21
CA VAL A 225 3.56 4.44 -1.07
C VAL A 225 4.49 3.26 -1.31
N LEU A 226 5.41 3.05 -0.37
CA LEU A 226 6.41 1.99 -0.40
C LEU A 226 6.24 1.04 0.80
N ASN A 227 6.29 -0.25 0.55
CA ASN A 227 6.44 -1.25 1.60
C ASN A 227 7.93 -1.42 1.89
N ALA A 228 8.49 -0.53 2.69
CA ALA A 228 9.88 -0.63 3.07
C ALA A 228 10.08 -1.82 4.01
N HIS A 229 11.10 -2.64 3.72
CA HIS A 229 11.46 -3.78 4.54
C HIS A 229 12.44 -3.35 5.62
N ALA A 230 12.11 -3.62 6.89
CA ALA A 230 13.08 -3.55 7.99
C ALA A 230 14.04 -4.72 7.87
N VAL A 231 15.11 -4.54 7.10
CA VAL A 231 16.10 -5.58 6.86
C VAL A 231 17.00 -5.72 8.08
N VAL A 232 16.98 -6.90 8.71
CA VAL A 232 17.73 -7.22 9.92
C VAL A 232 18.73 -8.34 9.63
N ALA A 233 20.01 -8.11 9.93
CA ALA A 233 21.04 -9.13 9.85
C ALA A 233 20.81 -10.24 10.92
N ASP A 234 21.08 -11.49 10.58
CA ASP A 234 20.92 -12.63 11.49
C ASP A 234 21.92 -12.58 12.68
N SER A 235 23.09 -12.03 12.43
CA SER A 235 24.14 -11.89 13.46
C SER A 235 24.95 -10.58 13.28
N GLU A 236 25.80 -10.29 14.26
CA GLU A 236 26.77 -9.18 14.20
C GLU A 236 27.98 -9.47 13.30
N SER A 237 27.98 -10.60 12.59
CA SER A 237 29.06 -10.93 11.66
C SER A 237 29.14 -9.92 10.51
N LYS A 238 30.37 -9.64 10.04
CA LYS A 238 30.57 -8.78 8.88
C LYS A 238 29.84 -9.32 7.63
N ALA A 239 29.76 -10.64 7.48
CA ALA A 239 29.10 -11.30 6.33
C ALA A 239 27.59 -11.00 6.35
N ASP A 240 26.93 -11.21 7.50
CA ASP A 240 25.48 -10.94 7.62
C ASP A 240 25.17 -9.45 7.53
N GLY A 241 26.02 -8.58 8.05
CA GLY A 241 25.85 -7.12 7.88
C GLY A 241 25.95 -6.70 6.40
N GLN A 242 26.87 -7.28 5.62
CA GLN A 242 26.95 -7.05 4.18
C GLN A 242 25.78 -7.68 3.41
N ALA A 243 25.29 -8.83 3.86
CA ALA A 243 24.10 -9.46 3.30
C ALA A 243 22.85 -8.58 3.51
N ALA A 244 22.68 -8.02 4.71
CA ALA A 244 21.59 -7.09 5.01
C ALA A 244 21.66 -5.83 4.12
N GLU A 245 22.84 -5.29 3.85
CA GLU A 245 23.00 -4.15 2.93
C GLU A 245 22.63 -4.52 1.49
N ARG A 246 23.05 -5.68 0.98
CA ARG A 246 22.64 -6.16 -0.35
C ARG A 246 21.13 -6.41 -0.43
N ALA A 247 20.54 -6.98 0.62
CA ALA A 247 19.09 -7.15 0.72
C ALA A 247 18.36 -5.79 0.74
N PHE A 248 18.88 -4.81 1.48
CA PHE A 248 18.35 -3.44 1.46
C PHE A 248 18.36 -2.86 0.05
N GLN A 249 19.48 -2.96 -0.67
CA GLN A 249 19.58 -2.45 -2.05
C GLN A 249 18.57 -3.14 -2.97
N PHE A 250 18.37 -4.45 -2.84
CA PHE A 250 17.47 -5.23 -3.68
C PHE A 250 15.98 -4.99 -3.37
N HIS A 251 15.63 -4.87 -2.10
CA HIS A 251 14.23 -4.78 -1.68
C HIS A 251 13.76 -3.33 -1.50
N ASN A 252 14.60 -2.44 -1.00
CA ASN A 252 14.27 -1.03 -0.76
C ASN A 252 14.96 -0.10 -1.75
N GLY A 253 16.27 -0.20 -1.87
CA GLY A 253 17.11 0.73 -2.62
C GLY A 253 16.65 0.93 -4.06
N VAL A 254 16.26 -0.13 -4.76
CA VAL A 254 15.79 -0.05 -6.17
C VAL A 254 14.50 0.74 -6.37
N PHE A 255 13.78 1.07 -5.29
CA PHE A 255 12.59 1.94 -5.31
C PHE A 255 12.89 3.31 -4.71
N PHE A 256 13.71 3.37 -3.64
CA PHE A 256 14.08 4.63 -2.99
C PHE A 256 15.13 5.43 -3.78
N ASP A 257 16.22 4.80 -4.21
CA ASP A 257 17.33 5.51 -4.87
C ASP A 257 16.89 6.18 -6.18
N PRO A 258 16.15 5.52 -7.11
CA PRO A 258 15.71 6.19 -8.32
C PRO A 258 14.79 7.39 -8.08
N VAL A 259 13.91 7.29 -7.06
CA VAL A 259 12.94 8.35 -6.74
C VAL A 259 13.61 9.51 -5.98
N PHE A 260 14.45 9.21 -4.97
CA PHE A 260 14.97 10.24 -4.06
C PHE A 260 16.42 10.66 -4.35
N LYS A 261 17.16 9.89 -5.18
CA LYS A 261 18.55 10.24 -5.59
C LYS A 261 18.74 10.35 -7.10
N GLY A 262 17.80 9.84 -7.92
CA GLY A 262 17.91 9.83 -9.38
C GLY A 262 18.93 8.81 -9.92
N GLU A 263 19.21 7.74 -9.17
CA GLU A 263 20.14 6.68 -9.57
C GLU A 263 19.66 5.33 -9.02
N TYR A 264 20.09 4.22 -9.60
CA TYR A 264 19.90 2.89 -9.02
C TYR A 264 21.07 2.53 -8.09
N PRO A 265 20.86 1.65 -7.07
CA PRO A 265 21.93 1.23 -6.15
C PRO A 265 23.13 0.63 -6.93
N ALA A 266 24.35 1.01 -6.53
CA ALA A 266 25.57 0.67 -7.27
C ALA A 266 25.83 -0.84 -7.34
N ASP A 267 25.75 -1.57 -6.21
CA ASP A 267 25.99 -3.02 -6.19
C ASP A 267 24.92 -3.78 -6.96
N PHE A 268 23.66 -3.31 -6.90
CA PHE A 268 22.57 -3.85 -7.70
C PHE A 268 22.86 -3.68 -9.21
N MET A 269 23.27 -2.48 -9.64
CA MET A 269 23.60 -2.21 -11.05
C MET A 269 24.85 -2.98 -11.51
N GLN A 270 25.84 -3.15 -10.64
CA GLN A 270 27.00 -3.99 -10.94
C GLN A 270 26.60 -5.46 -11.18
N ALA A 271 25.68 -5.98 -10.36
CA ALA A 271 25.25 -7.38 -10.42
C ALA A 271 24.23 -7.63 -11.55
N LEU A 272 23.21 -6.80 -11.66
CA LEU A 272 22.02 -7.03 -12.49
C LEU A 272 21.78 -5.99 -13.59
N GLY A 273 22.55 -4.91 -13.64
CA GLY A 273 22.35 -3.82 -14.60
C GLY A 273 22.39 -4.26 -16.06
N HIS A 274 23.16 -5.30 -16.39
CA HIS A 274 23.23 -5.86 -17.74
C HIS A 274 21.93 -6.58 -18.19
N ARG A 275 21.01 -6.86 -17.24
CA ARG A 275 19.69 -7.48 -17.45
C ARG A 275 18.56 -6.46 -17.42
N MET A 276 18.84 -5.22 -17.01
CA MET A 276 17.86 -4.15 -17.03
C MET A 276 17.41 -3.81 -18.45
N PRO A 277 16.20 -3.30 -18.67
CA PRO A 277 15.84 -2.72 -19.95
C PRO A 277 16.75 -1.52 -20.27
N VAL A 278 16.69 -1.05 -21.51
CA VAL A 278 17.38 0.19 -21.85
C VAL A 278 16.80 1.34 -21.02
N ILE A 279 17.65 1.91 -20.17
CA ILE A 279 17.35 3.15 -19.45
C ILE A 279 17.67 4.29 -20.43
N GLU A 280 16.63 4.97 -20.91
CA GLU A 280 16.80 6.06 -21.90
C GLU A 280 17.31 7.33 -21.20
N GLU A 281 17.94 8.21 -21.99
CA GLU A 281 18.37 9.52 -21.49
C GLU A 281 17.16 10.30 -20.97
N GLY A 282 17.24 10.76 -19.71
CA GLY A 282 16.17 11.50 -19.05
C GLY A 282 15.24 10.64 -18.16
N ASP A 283 15.24 9.30 -18.28
CA ASP A 283 14.35 8.45 -17.46
C ASP A 283 14.54 8.69 -15.96
N LEU A 284 15.78 8.71 -15.49
CA LEU A 284 16.06 8.91 -14.06
C LEU A 284 15.66 10.32 -13.58
N ALA A 285 15.78 11.34 -14.45
CA ALA A 285 15.31 12.69 -14.12
C ALA A 285 13.77 12.76 -14.05
N ILE A 286 13.07 11.98 -14.88
CA ILE A 286 11.61 11.84 -14.81
C ILE A 286 11.21 11.11 -13.51
N ILE A 287 11.88 10.01 -13.20
CA ILE A 287 11.60 9.20 -11.99
C ILE A 287 11.80 10.02 -10.73
N SER A 288 12.86 10.82 -10.65
CA SER A 288 13.24 11.58 -9.44
C SER A 288 12.53 12.92 -9.28
N GLN A 289 11.37 13.11 -9.90
CA GLN A 289 10.58 14.30 -9.66
C GLN A 289 10.07 14.36 -8.21
N LYS A 290 10.12 15.56 -7.62
CA LYS A 290 9.76 15.76 -6.22
C LYS A 290 8.32 15.38 -5.92
N VAL A 291 8.15 14.61 -4.85
CA VAL A 291 6.86 14.34 -4.19
C VAL A 291 6.76 15.17 -2.92
N ASP A 292 5.53 15.41 -2.45
CA ASP A 292 5.27 16.21 -1.24
C ASP A 292 5.31 15.35 0.03
N TRP A 293 5.00 14.06 -0.12
CA TRP A 293 4.97 13.09 0.97
C TRP A 293 5.31 11.69 0.46
N TRP A 294 5.65 10.80 1.38
CA TRP A 294 5.75 9.38 1.09
C TRP A 294 4.98 8.57 2.12
N GLY A 295 4.50 7.41 1.71
CA GLY A 295 3.78 6.48 2.56
C GLY A 295 4.59 5.24 2.87
N LEU A 296 4.52 4.80 4.11
CA LEU A 296 5.09 3.55 4.58
C LEU A 296 3.99 2.53 4.80
N ASN A 297 4.12 1.36 4.17
CA ASN A 297 3.42 0.16 4.58
C ASN A 297 4.40 -0.74 5.33
N TYR A 298 4.06 -1.12 6.56
CA TYR A 298 4.88 -1.98 7.41
C TYR A 298 4.04 -3.02 8.12
N TYR A 299 4.52 -4.27 8.13
CA TYR A 299 3.84 -5.38 8.81
C TYR A 299 4.78 -6.24 9.63
N THR A 300 6.00 -6.49 9.12
CA THR A 300 6.95 -7.47 9.69
C THR A 300 8.36 -7.15 9.22
N PRO A 301 9.41 -7.50 9.98
CA PRO A 301 10.79 -7.35 9.51
C PRO A 301 11.16 -8.41 8.46
N MET A 302 12.23 -8.16 7.73
CA MET A 302 12.91 -9.10 6.86
C MET A 302 14.26 -9.48 7.48
N ARG A 303 14.39 -10.71 7.96
CA ARG A 303 15.65 -11.21 8.52
C ARG A 303 16.44 -11.98 7.49
N VAL A 304 17.73 -11.66 7.39
CA VAL A 304 18.60 -12.24 6.38
C VAL A 304 19.96 -12.63 6.96
N SER A 305 20.50 -13.73 6.45
CA SER A 305 21.90 -14.13 6.62
C SER A 305 22.61 -14.19 5.26
N ASP A 306 23.92 -14.21 5.27
CA ASP A 306 24.74 -14.35 4.06
C ASP A 306 24.50 -15.71 3.37
N ASP A 307 24.45 -15.71 2.04
CA ASP A 307 24.49 -16.94 1.24
C ASP A 307 25.86 -17.10 0.61
N PRO A 308 26.78 -17.87 1.24
CA PRO A 308 28.13 -18.08 0.74
C PRO A 308 28.20 -19.09 -0.43
N ALA A 309 27.05 -19.56 -0.95
CA ALA A 309 27.04 -20.53 -2.04
C ALA A 309 27.69 -19.94 -3.31
N GLU A 310 28.57 -20.73 -3.96
CA GLU A 310 29.17 -20.33 -5.22
C GLU A 310 28.07 -20.14 -6.29
N GLY A 311 28.04 -18.98 -6.93
CA GLY A 311 27.03 -18.65 -7.93
C GLY A 311 25.69 -18.18 -7.37
N ALA A 312 25.59 -17.86 -6.07
CA ALA A 312 24.40 -17.24 -5.51
C ALA A 312 24.10 -15.92 -6.24
N GLU A 313 22.87 -15.79 -6.77
CA GLU A 313 22.45 -14.56 -7.45
C GLU A 313 22.24 -13.42 -6.44
N PHE A 314 22.48 -12.17 -6.87
CA PHE A 314 22.21 -10.99 -6.06
C PHE A 314 20.74 -10.97 -5.60
N PRO A 315 20.43 -10.72 -4.31
CA PRO A 315 21.30 -10.19 -3.24
C PRO A 315 22.16 -11.25 -2.50
N ALA A 316 22.16 -12.52 -2.87
CA ALA A 316 22.96 -13.59 -2.25
C ALA A 316 22.71 -13.68 -0.73
N THR A 317 21.43 -13.80 -0.35
CA THR A 317 20.97 -13.87 1.03
C THR A 317 20.02 -15.05 1.24
N LYS A 318 19.96 -15.53 2.48
CA LYS A 318 18.98 -16.54 2.94
C LYS A 318 18.06 -15.92 3.99
N PRO A 319 16.78 -16.33 4.05
CA PRO A 319 15.92 -15.98 5.17
C PRO A 319 16.53 -16.50 6.48
N ALA A 320 16.55 -15.64 7.49
CA ALA A 320 16.97 -16.00 8.84
C ALA A 320 15.75 -16.20 9.76
N PRO A 321 15.88 -17.01 10.85
CA PRO A 321 14.77 -17.24 11.77
C PRO A 321 14.27 -15.96 12.44
N PHE A 322 12.99 -15.93 12.78
CA PHE A 322 12.42 -14.89 13.63
C PHE A 322 13.00 -14.94 15.04
N VAL A 323 13.17 -13.78 15.66
CA VAL A 323 13.66 -13.66 17.04
C VAL A 323 12.50 -13.64 18.02
N ASN A 324 11.39 -12.96 17.68
CA ASN A 324 10.21 -12.91 18.51
C ASN A 324 9.33 -14.16 18.30
N GLU A 325 8.76 -14.67 19.37
CA GLU A 325 7.80 -15.77 19.32
C GLU A 325 6.42 -15.28 18.85
N ALA A 326 6.07 -14.00 19.12
CA ALA A 326 4.80 -13.42 18.75
C ALA A 326 4.68 -13.27 17.23
N LYS A 327 3.61 -13.87 16.69
CA LYS A 327 3.30 -13.87 15.24
C LYS A 327 1.82 -13.64 15.01
N THR A 328 1.52 -13.04 13.88
CA THR A 328 0.15 -12.97 13.36
C THR A 328 -0.28 -14.31 12.76
N ASP A 329 -1.58 -14.49 12.48
CA ASP A 329 -2.12 -15.75 11.93
C ASP A 329 -1.63 -16.06 10.50
N ILE A 330 -1.13 -15.08 9.77
CA ILE A 330 -0.44 -15.29 8.49
C ILE A 330 1.04 -15.71 8.69
N GLY A 331 1.51 -15.73 9.93
CA GLY A 331 2.84 -16.18 10.31
C GLY A 331 3.92 -15.09 10.31
N TRP A 332 3.54 -13.83 10.23
CA TRP A 332 4.48 -12.69 10.27
C TRP A 332 4.89 -12.35 11.70
N GLU A 333 6.18 -12.13 11.90
CA GLU A 333 6.75 -11.72 13.20
C GLU A 333 6.21 -10.34 13.61
N ILE A 334 5.76 -10.22 14.85
CA ILE A 334 5.35 -8.94 15.44
C ILE A 334 6.59 -8.27 16.03
N TYR A 335 7.04 -7.18 15.41
CA TYR A 335 8.27 -6.50 15.82
C TYR A 335 8.18 -4.98 15.60
N PRO A 336 7.49 -4.26 16.52
CA PRO A 336 7.26 -2.82 16.37
C PRO A 336 8.54 -1.98 16.28
N SER A 337 9.56 -2.27 17.12
CA SER A 337 10.80 -1.48 17.14
C SER A 337 11.60 -1.58 15.83
N ALA A 338 11.48 -2.68 15.05
CA ALA A 338 12.11 -2.77 13.75
C ALA A 338 11.54 -1.72 12.76
N MET A 339 10.29 -1.31 12.92
CA MET A 339 9.70 -0.20 12.15
C MET A 339 10.43 1.12 12.47
N ALA A 340 10.67 1.41 13.76
CA ALA A 340 11.37 2.62 14.16
C ALA A 340 12.81 2.66 13.65
N ASP A 341 13.55 1.56 13.80
CA ASP A 341 14.93 1.44 13.33
C ASP A 341 15.02 1.66 11.82
N MET A 342 14.12 1.04 11.06
CA MET A 342 14.05 1.20 9.61
C MET A 342 13.71 2.65 9.21
N VAL A 343 12.71 3.26 9.80
CA VAL A 343 12.31 4.64 9.48
C VAL A 343 13.47 5.61 9.79
N THR A 344 14.10 5.46 10.95
CA THR A 344 15.27 6.26 11.32
C THR A 344 16.40 6.09 10.30
N GLN A 345 16.69 4.84 9.89
CA GLN A 345 17.70 4.56 8.86
C GLN A 345 17.35 5.20 7.51
N LEU A 346 16.08 5.18 7.10
CA LEU A 346 15.65 5.78 5.84
C LEU A 346 15.85 7.31 5.85
N TYR A 347 15.48 8.01 6.93
CA TYR A 347 15.73 9.45 7.07
C TYR A 347 17.23 9.81 7.18
N GLN A 348 18.06 8.87 7.61
CA GLN A 348 19.52 9.07 7.56
C GLN A 348 20.11 8.88 6.16
N ARG A 349 19.49 8.03 5.32
CA ARG A 349 19.99 7.69 3.98
C ARG A 349 19.48 8.61 2.88
N TYR A 350 18.31 9.24 3.08
CA TYR A 350 17.58 10.00 2.07
C TYR A 350 17.05 11.33 2.61
N ASP A 351 16.98 12.34 1.75
CA ASP A 351 16.26 13.59 2.02
C ASP A 351 14.76 13.37 1.75
N LEU A 352 14.08 12.76 2.72
CA LEU A 352 12.67 12.38 2.59
C LEU A 352 11.75 13.53 3.02
N PRO A 353 10.62 13.73 2.31
CA PRO A 353 9.58 14.65 2.73
C PRO A 353 8.79 14.11 3.94
N GLU A 354 7.68 14.77 4.29
CA GLU A 354 6.74 14.27 5.30
C GLU A 354 6.28 12.85 4.99
N MET A 355 5.99 12.07 6.04
CA MET A 355 5.55 10.70 5.88
C MET A 355 4.19 10.43 6.52
N TYR A 356 3.53 9.41 6.00
CA TYR A 356 2.37 8.76 6.61
C TYR A 356 2.66 7.26 6.74
N ILE A 357 2.24 6.63 7.83
CA ILE A 357 2.07 5.19 7.84
C ILE A 357 0.76 4.92 7.12
N THR A 358 0.86 4.45 5.88
CA THR A 358 -0.28 4.29 4.96
C THR A 358 -0.94 2.92 5.04
N GLU A 359 -0.21 1.95 5.59
CA GLU A 359 -0.76 0.65 6.01
C GLU A 359 0.08 0.09 7.15
N ASN A 360 -0.59 -0.31 8.21
CA ASN A 360 -0.06 -1.16 9.27
C ASN A 360 -1.23 -1.92 9.91
N GLY A 361 -1.05 -3.21 10.19
CA GLY A 361 -2.11 -4.05 10.73
C GLY A 361 -1.70 -5.51 10.88
N ALA A 362 -2.56 -6.30 11.51
CA ALA A 362 -2.32 -7.71 11.79
C ALA A 362 -3.43 -8.60 11.24
N CYS A 363 -3.03 -9.72 10.65
CA CYS A 363 -3.94 -10.82 10.40
C CYS A 363 -4.27 -11.51 11.72
N ASP A 364 -5.55 -11.47 12.09
CA ASP A 364 -6.10 -12.14 13.27
C ASP A 364 -7.45 -12.75 12.89
N ASN A 365 -7.52 -14.07 12.89
CA ASN A 365 -8.66 -14.84 12.42
C ASN A 365 -9.56 -15.29 13.58
N THR A 366 -9.58 -14.52 14.68
CA THR A 366 -10.48 -14.79 15.83
C THR A 366 -11.91 -14.99 15.37
N ASP A 367 -12.52 -16.07 15.82
CA ASP A 367 -13.88 -16.44 15.49
C ASP A 367 -14.92 -15.48 16.10
N VAL A 368 -16.09 -15.43 15.45
CA VAL A 368 -17.27 -14.74 15.98
C VAL A 368 -17.90 -15.58 17.09
N VAL A 369 -18.00 -15.04 18.30
CA VAL A 369 -18.65 -15.68 19.45
C VAL A 369 -19.78 -14.77 19.93
N ASP A 370 -21.00 -15.26 19.94
CA ASP A 370 -22.20 -14.51 20.36
C ASP A 370 -22.35 -13.14 19.67
N GLY A 371 -21.90 -13.05 18.41
CA GLY A 371 -21.96 -11.82 17.61
C GLY A 371 -20.83 -10.82 17.87
N ALA A 372 -19.86 -11.16 18.71
CA ALA A 372 -18.67 -10.34 19.00
C ALA A 372 -17.40 -11.02 18.48
N ILE A 373 -16.38 -10.21 18.21
CA ILE A 373 -15.03 -10.66 17.80
C ILE A 373 -14.00 -10.04 18.74
N ASP A 374 -13.41 -10.89 19.59
CA ASP A 374 -12.46 -10.49 20.62
C ASP A 374 -11.01 -10.67 20.15
N ASP A 375 -10.59 -9.87 19.15
CA ASP A 375 -9.32 -9.92 18.47
C ASP A 375 -8.20 -9.21 19.25
N GLU A 376 -7.86 -9.77 20.42
CA GLU A 376 -6.87 -9.18 21.35
C GLU A 376 -5.48 -9.07 20.74
N MET A 377 -5.04 -10.05 19.95
CA MET A 377 -3.72 -10.00 19.32
C MET A 377 -3.60 -8.80 18.37
N ARG A 378 -4.62 -8.52 17.56
CA ARG A 378 -4.64 -7.34 16.68
C ARG A 378 -4.68 -6.05 17.49
N LEU A 379 -5.40 -6.02 18.58
CA LEU A 379 -5.48 -4.86 19.46
C LEU A 379 -4.10 -4.57 20.07
N ASP A 380 -3.39 -5.58 20.59
CA ASP A 380 -2.03 -5.43 21.12
C ASP A 380 -1.06 -4.98 20.03
N TYR A 381 -1.18 -5.54 18.82
CA TYR A 381 -0.39 -5.14 17.67
C TYR A 381 -0.52 -3.64 17.38
N TYR A 382 -1.77 -3.11 17.30
CA TYR A 382 -1.97 -1.68 17.07
C TYR A 382 -1.47 -0.82 18.23
N SER A 383 -1.71 -1.26 19.46
CA SER A 383 -1.25 -0.56 20.67
C SER A 383 0.27 -0.35 20.68
N GLU A 384 1.03 -1.39 20.31
CA GLU A 384 2.49 -1.36 20.30
C GLU A 384 3.05 -0.56 19.11
N HIS A 385 2.50 -0.75 17.89
CA HIS A 385 2.96 -0.03 16.71
C HIS A 385 2.63 1.46 16.75
N LEU A 386 1.49 1.84 17.31
CA LEU A 386 1.13 3.25 17.50
C LEU A 386 1.99 3.90 18.60
N ALA A 387 2.39 3.17 19.65
CA ALA A 387 3.35 3.67 20.62
C ALA A 387 4.69 4.01 19.95
N VAL A 388 5.19 3.11 19.09
CA VAL A 388 6.40 3.33 18.30
C VAL A 388 6.23 4.50 17.32
N ALA A 389 5.06 4.67 16.72
CA ALA A 389 4.77 5.81 15.85
C ALA A 389 4.83 7.15 16.62
N ALA A 390 4.37 7.16 17.89
CA ALA A 390 4.50 8.33 18.75
C ALA A 390 5.96 8.60 19.13
N ASP A 391 6.75 7.55 19.44
CA ASP A 391 8.20 7.68 19.70
C ASP A 391 8.92 8.32 18.50
N LEU A 392 8.63 7.89 17.27
CA LEU A 392 9.21 8.46 16.05
C LEU A 392 8.91 9.96 15.91
N ILE A 393 7.71 10.41 16.27
CA ILE A 393 7.35 11.85 16.25
C ILE A 393 8.14 12.61 17.32
N GLU A 394 8.28 12.04 18.53
CA GLU A 394 9.07 12.62 19.62
C GLU A 394 10.56 12.73 19.22
N ASP A 395 11.08 11.80 18.43
CA ASP A 395 12.43 11.79 17.87
C ASP A 395 12.59 12.75 16.66
N GLY A 396 11.52 13.45 16.26
CA GLY A 396 11.55 14.49 15.22
C GLY A 396 11.29 13.99 13.80
N ILE A 397 10.85 12.75 13.61
CA ILE A 397 10.40 12.25 12.31
C ILE A 397 9.09 12.95 11.92
N PRO A 398 8.97 13.50 10.68
CA PRO A 398 7.80 14.25 10.26
C PRO A 398 6.65 13.32 9.86
N LEU A 399 6.21 12.46 10.79
CA LEU A 399 5.08 11.56 10.63
C LEU A 399 3.77 12.31 10.87
N ARG A 400 2.87 12.36 9.87
CA ARG A 400 1.65 13.16 9.84
C ARG A 400 0.36 12.38 10.02
N GLY A 401 0.40 11.08 9.88
CA GLY A 401 -0.81 10.26 10.04
C GLY A 401 -0.52 8.77 9.96
N TYR A 402 -1.56 8.02 10.34
CA TYR A 402 -1.53 6.57 10.41
C TYR A 402 -2.86 6.01 9.90
N PHE A 403 -2.78 5.12 8.91
CA PHE A 403 -3.92 4.43 8.34
C PHE A 403 -3.86 2.94 8.70
N ALA A 404 -4.84 2.48 9.45
CA ALA A 404 -4.95 1.07 9.78
C ALA A 404 -5.27 0.23 8.53
N TRP A 405 -4.52 -0.84 8.33
CA TRP A 405 -4.86 -1.87 7.35
C TRP A 405 -5.51 -3.06 8.05
N SER A 406 -6.80 -3.24 7.83
CA SER A 406 -7.66 -2.48 6.94
C SER A 406 -8.96 -2.07 7.66
N LEU A 407 -9.76 -1.20 7.04
CA LEU A 407 -11.09 -0.87 7.52
C LEU A 407 -11.89 -2.12 7.83
N MET A 408 -11.97 -3.04 6.89
CA MET A 408 -12.77 -4.26 6.99
C MET A 408 -12.03 -5.47 6.44
N ASP A 409 -12.40 -6.66 6.88
CA ASP A 409 -11.94 -7.92 6.28
C ASP A 409 -12.26 -7.91 4.79
N ASN A 410 -11.34 -8.42 3.96
CA ASN A 410 -11.45 -8.30 2.52
C ASN A 410 -10.77 -9.45 1.78
N PHE A 411 -10.66 -9.36 0.46
CA PHE A 411 -9.95 -10.31 -0.37
C PHE A 411 -8.44 -10.13 -0.22
N GLU A 412 -7.78 -11.02 0.55
CA GLU A 412 -6.34 -10.96 0.82
C GLU A 412 -5.53 -11.67 -0.27
N TRP A 413 -5.62 -11.19 -1.47
CA TRP A 413 -4.84 -11.58 -2.65
C TRP A 413 -4.77 -13.11 -2.86
N ALA A 414 -3.57 -13.71 -2.85
CA ALA A 414 -3.39 -15.16 -3.00
C ALA A 414 -4.01 -15.97 -1.85
N GLU A 415 -4.19 -15.36 -0.69
CA GLU A 415 -4.82 -15.97 0.49
C GLU A 415 -6.36 -15.99 0.41
N GLY A 416 -6.94 -15.27 -0.52
CA GLY A 416 -8.39 -15.15 -0.66
C GLY A 416 -9.03 -14.55 0.61
N TYR A 417 -10.11 -15.13 1.10
CA TYR A 417 -10.85 -14.63 2.26
C TYR A 417 -10.46 -15.27 3.60
N ARG A 418 -9.42 -16.12 3.60
CA ARG A 418 -9.02 -16.84 4.82
C ARG A 418 -8.19 -16.01 5.81
N MET A 419 -7.55 -14.92 5.35
CA MET A 419 -6.73 -14.03 6.18
C MET A 419 -7.48 -12.72 6.40
N ARG A 420 -7.67 -12.35 7.68
CA ARG A 420 -8.53 -11.25 8.09
C ARG A 420 -7.72 -10.15 8.73
N PHE A 421 -7.66 -8.99 8.08
CA PHE A 421 -6.92 -7.80 8.56
C PHE A 421 -7.84 -6.67 9.05
N GLY A 422 -9.14 -6.79 8.83
CA GLY A 422 -10.09 -5.71 9.12
C GLY A 422 -10.22 -5.36 10.60
N LEU A 423 -10.39 -4.08 10.89
CA LEU A 423 -10.96 -3.60 12.16
C LEU A 423 -12.44 -3.95 12.26
N VAL A 424 -13.07 -4.16 11.12
CA VAL A 424 -14.46 -4.58 10.97
C VAL A 424 -14.51 -5.96 10.34
N HIS A 425 -15.23 -6.86 10.94
CA HIS A 425 -15.52 -8.18 10.39
C HIS A 425 -16.54 -8.07 9.27
N VAL A 426 -16.31 -8.81 8.18
CA VAL A 426 -17.30 -8.99 7.10
C VAL A 426 -17.71 -10.45 7.07
N ASP A 427 -18.99 -10.69 7.24
CA ASP A 427 -19.60 -11.97 6.91
C ASP A 427 -19.78 -12.02 5.38
N TYR A 428 -19.00 -12.82 4.69
CA TYR A 428 -18.98 -12.81 3.21
C TYR A 428 -20.25 -13.42 2.57
N ASP A 429 -21.05 -14.16 3.33
CA ASP A 429 -22.32 -14.71 2.85
C ASP A 429 -23.45 -13.69 2.92
N THR A 430 -23.53 -12.94 4.03
CA THR A 430 -24.59 -11.97 4.30
C THR A 430 -24.19 -10.53 4.04
N GLN A 431 -22.90 -10.27 3.94
CA GLN A 431 -22.31 -8.94 3.82
C GLN A 431 -22.54 -8.04 5.05
N VAL A 432 -22.84 -8.62 6.21
CA VAL A 432 -22.97 -7.88 7.48
C VAL A 432 -21.59 -7.42 7.95
N ARG A 433 -21.51 -6.15 8.41
CA ARG A 433 -20.32 -5.54 9.00
C ARG A 433 -20.47 -5.53 10.51
N THR A 434 -19.45 -6.03 11.24
CA THR A 434 -19.41 -6.02 12.72
C THR A 434 -18.06 -5.44 13.17
N ILE A 435 -18.08 -4.33 13.90
CA ILE A 435 -16.87 -3.74 14.47
C ILE A 435 -16.26 -4.73 15.46
N LYS A 436 -14.95 -5.02 15.31
CA LYS A 436 -14.22 -5.92 16.20
C LYS A 436 -13.74 -5.16 17.45
N LYS A 437 -13.26 -5.88 18.47
CA LYS A 437 -12.70 -5.28 19.68
C LYS A 437 -11.55 -4.31 19.38
N SER A 438 -10.64 -4.67 18.47
CA SER A 438 -9.59 -3.79 17.98
C SER A 438 -10.14 -2.53 17.30
N GLY A 439 -11.25 -2.67 16.55
CA GLY A 439 -11.95 -1.56 15.91
C GLY A 439 -12.56 -0.60 16.92
N GLU A 440 -13.18 -1.12 17.99
CA GLU A 440 -13.70 -0.27 19.08
C GLU A 440 -12.57 0.46 19.83
N TRP A 441 -11.45 -0.20 20.06
CA TRP A 441 -10.27 0.41 20.66
C TRP A 441 -9.72 1.54 19.76
N TYR A 442 -9.61 1.29 18.46
CA TYR A 442 -9.13 2.28 17.47
C TYR A 442 -10.10 3.47 17.37
N ARG A 443 -11.42 3.21 17.44
CA ARG A 443 -12.46 4.24 17.49
C ARG A 443 -12.29 5.16 18.69
N ILE A 444 -12.08 4.59 19.91
CA ILE A 444 -11.86 5.37 21.12
C ILE A 444 -10.59 6.24 21.00
N LEU A 445 -9.53 5.72 20.42
CA LEU A 445 -8.29 6.47 20.17
C LEU A 445 -8.54 7.64 19.22
N ALA A 446 -9.22 7.42 18.11
CA ALA A 446 -9.50 8.44 17.10
C ALA A 446 -10.49 9.51 17.60
N ASP A 447 -11.51 9.13 18.38
CA ASP A 447 -12.49 10.06 18.94
C ASP A 447 -11.94 10.90 20.10
N HIS A 448 -10.99 10.36 20.88
CA HIS A 448 -10.36 11.09 21.98
C HIS A 448 -9.41 12.16 21.49
N PHE A 449 -8.93 12.03 20.28
CA PHE A 449 -8.01 12.97 19.67
C PHE A 449 -8.65 14.38 19.60
N PRO A 450 -8.04 15.43 20.16
CA PRO A 450 -8.62 16.75 20.21
C PRO A 450 -8.86 17.23 18.76
N ARG A 451 -10.12 17.23 18.34
CA ARG A 451 -10.53 17.86 17.08
C ARG A 451 -10.18 19.33 17.21
N GLY A 452 -8.98 19.69 16.77
CA GLY A 452 -8.56 21.09 16.78
C GLY A 452 -9.68 21.94 16.16
N ASN A 453 -9.97 23.08 16.78
CA ASN A 453 -10.92 24.08 16.31
C ASN A 453 -10.50 24.62 14.93
N HIS A 454 -10.56 23.80 13.89
CA HIS A 454 -10.35 24.20 12.50
C HIS A 454 -11.66 24.71 11.86
N ILE A 455 -12.44 25.51 12.59
CA ILE A 455 -13.45 26.39 11.98
C ILE A 455 -13.40 27.73 12.72
N LYS A 456 -12.42 28.54 12.42
CA LYS A 456 -12.55 29.99 12.31
C LYS A 456 -11.77 30.39 11.08
N SER A 457 -12.39 30.23 9.93
CA SER A 457 -12.10 31.01 8.76
C SER A 457 -12.40 32.48 9.12
N ASP A 458 -11.40 33.29 9.05
CA ASP A 458 -11.64 34.75 8.96
C ASP A 458 -12.47 35.03 7.73
N MET A 459 -13.60 35.73 7.98
CA MET A 459 -14.43 36.38 6.94
C MET A 459 -13.64 37.45 6.22
#